data_01bbd9401f8f3172ce3b8d1a6e258b1f
#
_entry.id   01bbd9401f8f3172ce3b8d1a6e258b1f
#
_cell.length_a   1.000
_cell.length_b   1.000
_cell.length_c   1.000
_cell.angle_alpha   90.00
_cell.angle_beta   90.00
_cell.angle_gamma   90.00
#
_symmetry.space_group_name_H-M   'P 1'
#
loop_
_entity.id
_entity.type
_entity.pdbx_description
1 polymer ?
#
loop_
_entity_poly.entity_id
_entity_poly.type
_entity_poly.pdbx_seq_one_letter_code
_entity_poly.pdbx_strand_id
1 'polypeptide(L)'
;MIARWFWREWRSPSLLIVWLALSLAVACVLALGNISDRMEKGLSQQSREFMAGDRALRSSREVPQAWLEEAQKRGLKVGKQLTFATMTFAGDTPQLANVKAVDDIYPMYGDLQTNPPGLKPQAGSVLLAPRLMALLNLKTGDTIDVGDATLRIAGEVIQEPDSGFNPFQMAPRLMMNLADVDKTGAVQPGSRVTWRYKFGGNENQLDGYEKWLLPQLKPEQRWYGLEQDEGALGRSMERSQQFLLLSALLTLLLAVAAVAVAMNHYCRSRYDLVAILKTLGAGRAQLRKLIVGQWLMVLTLSAVTGGAIGLLFENVLMVLLKPVLPAALPPASLWPWLWALGTMTVISLLVGLRPYRLLLATQPLRVLRNDVVANVWPLKFYLPIVSVVVVLLLAGLMGGSMLLWAVLAGAVVLALLCGVLGWMLLNVLRRMTLKSLPLRLAVSRLLRQPWSTLSQLSAFSLSFMLLALLLVLRGDLLDRWQQQLPPESPNYFLINIATEQVAPLKAFLAEHQIVP
;
A
#
# COMPACT_ATOMS: atom_id res chain seq x y z
N MET A 1 -22.90 -14.18 -36.80
CA MET A 1 -24.13 -14.68 -36.15
C MET A 1 -24.15 -14.36 -34.65
N ILE A 2 -23.13 -14.74 -33.88
CA ILE A 2 -23.04 -14.50 -32.44
C ILE A 2 -23.10 -13.01 -32.07
N ALA A 3 -22.36 -12.14 -32.82
CA ALA A 3 -22.35 -10.69 -32.56
C ALA A 3 -23.74 -10.04 -32.79
N ARG A 4 -24.45 -10.40 -33.86
CA ARG A 4 -25.81 -9.88 -34.10
C ARG A 4 -26.80 -10.31 -33.03
N TRP A 5 -26.67 -11.54 -32.53
CA TRP A 5 -27.49 -12.06 -31.43
C TRP A 5 -27.15 -11.34 -30.13
N PHE A 6 -25.88 -11.14 -29.82
CA PHE A 6 -25.40 -10.38 -28.67
C PHE A 6 -25.99 -8.96 -28.62
N TRP A 7 -25.92 -8.21 -29.75
CA TRP A 7 -26.46 -6.85 -29.80
C TRP A 7 -28.00 -6.81 -29.63
N ARG A 8 -28.72 -7.80 -30.11
CA ARG A 8 -30.18 -7.91 -29.86
C ARG A 8 -30.50 -8.17 -28.40
N GLU A 9 -29.68 -8.94 -27.71
CA GLU A 9 -29.86 -9.27 -26.29
C GLU A 9 -29.19 -8.29 -25.34
N TRP A 10 -28.37 -7.37 -25.86
CA TRP A 10 -27.68 -6.36 -25.05
C TRP A 10 -28.62 -5.58 -24.13
N ARG A 11 -29.86 -5.32 -24.55
CA ARG A 11 -30.88 -4.63 -23.76
C ARG A 11 -31.53 -5.50 -22.67
N SER A 12 -31.17 -6.79 -22.56
CA SER A 12 -31.76 -7.64 -21.52
C SER A 12 -31.20 -7.25 -20.15
N PRO A 13 -32.05 -7.03 -19.13
CA PRO A 13 -31.61 -6.60 -17.80
C PRO A 13 -30.59 -7.54 -17.17
N SER A 14 -30.71 -8.85 -17.42
CA SER A 14 -29.80 -9.86 -16.87
C SER A 14 -28.38 -9.76 -17.41
N LEU A 15 -28.22 -9.41 -18.68
CA LEU A 15 -26.91 -9.26 -19.32
C LEU A 15 -26.24 -7.96 -18.90
N LEU A 16 -27.02 -6.88 -18.79
CA LEU A 16 -26.56 -5.58 -18.29
C LEU A 16 -26.03 -5.68 -16.86
N ILE A 17 -26.72 -6.42 -15.99
CA ILE A 17 -26.28 -6.63 -14.59
C ILE A 17 -24.90 -7.32 -14.56
N VAL A 18 -24.70 -8.37 -15.36
CA VAL A 18 -23.41 -9.07 -15.44
C VAL A 18 -22.32 -8.17 -15.98
N TRP A 19 -22.61 -7.44 -17.06
CA TRP A 19 -21.66 -6.48 -17.63
C TRP A 19 -21.28 -5.38 -16.64
N LEU A 20 -22.25 -4.77 -15.96
CA LEU A 20 -22.00 -3.76 -14.93
C LEU A 20 -21.17 -4.31 -13.78
N ALA A 21 -21.53 -5.51 -13.26
CA ALA A 21 -20.79 -6.12 -12.17
C ALA A 21 -19.34 -6.42 -12.54
N LEU A 22 -19.10 -6.97 -13.73
CA LEU A 22 -17.75 -7.24 -14.23
C LEU A 22 -16.97 -5.96 -14.52
N SER A 23 -17.62 -4.97 -15.15
CA SER A 23 -16.98 -3.66 -15.43
C SER A 23 -16.59 -2.94 -14.14
N LEU A 24 -17.47 -2.94 -13.15
CA LEU A 24 -17.18 -2.32 -11.86
C LEU A 24 -16.08 -3.08 -11.11
N ALA A 25 -16.09 -4.42 -11.15
CA ALA A 25 -15.03 -5.23 -10.57
C ALA A 25 -13.65 -4.91 -11.17
N VAL A 26 -13.56 -4.84 -12.52
CA VAL A 26 -12.32 -4.44 -13.19
C VAL A 26 -11.92 -3.02 -12.82
N ALA A 27 -12.87 -2.07 -12.85
CA ALA A 27 -12.60 -0.68 -12.53
C ALA A 27 -12.04 -0.49 -11.12
N CYS A 28 -12.65 -1.13 -10.13
CA CYS A 28 -12.20 -1.05 -8.73
C CYS A 28 -10.82 -1.69 -8.53
N VAL A 29 -10.60 -2.90 -9.07
CA VAL A 29 -9.32 -3.59 -8.91
C VAL A 29 -8.20 -2.82 -9.63
N LEU A 30 -8.47 -2.29 -10.82
CA LEU A 30 -7.51 -1.51 -11.60
C LEU A 30 -7.18 -0.18 -10.93
N ALA A 31 -8.21 0.59 -10.55
CA ALA A 31 -8.00 1.90 -9.91
C ALA A 31 -7.21 1.77 -8.60
N LEU A 32 -7.61 0.82 -7.75
CA LEU A 32 -6.92 0.59 -6.48
C LEU A 32 -5.51 0.03 -6.69
N GLY A 33 -5.34 -0.89 -7.63
CA GLY A 33 -4.04 -1.46 -7.99
C GLY A 33 -3.07 -0.39 -8.53
N ASN A 34 -3.54 0.50 -9.41
CA ASN A 34 -2.73 1.59 -9.94
C ASN A 34 -2.33 2.59 -8.84
N ILE A 35 -3.26 2.95 -7.96
CA ILE A 35 -2.97 3.86 -6.84
C ILE A 35 -1.97 3.22 -5.89
N SER A 36 -2.15 1.93 -5.55
CA SER A 36 -1.22 1.18 -4.70
C SER A 36 0.19 1.15 -5.30
N ASP A 37 0.32 0.79 -6.59
CA ASP A 37 1.60 0.77 -7.32
C ASP A 37 2.28 2.15 -7.36
N ARG A 38 1.51 3.21 -7.62
CA ARG A 38 2.03 4.59 -7.61
C ARG A 38 2.47 5.04 -6.22
N MET A 39 1.67 4.73 -5.19
CA MET A 39 2.02 5.07 -3.81
C MET A 39 3.26 4.31 -3.35
N GLU A 40 3.36 3.01 -3.64
CA GLU A 40 4.52 2.20 -3.32
C GLU A 40 5.79 2.75 -3.98
N LYS A 41 5.72 3.07 -5.28
CA LYS A 41 6.84 3.69 -6.00
C LYS A 41 7.19 5.08 -5.48
N GLY A 42 6.18 5.91 -5.21
CA GLY A 42 6.38 7.26 -4.68
C GLY A 42 6.99 7.23 -3.28
N LEU A 43 6.48 6.37 -2.41
CA LEU A 43 7.03 6.15 -1.08
C LEU A 43 8.46 5.57 -1.15
N SER A 44 8.71 4.60 -2.00
CA SER A 44 10.04 4.03 -2.22
C SER A 44 11.03 5.09 -2.71
N GLN A 45 10.63 5.94 -3.67
CA GLN A 45 11.46 7.02 -4.16
C GLN A 45 11.74 8.07 -3.07
N GLN A 46 10.72 8.54 -2.39
CA GLN A 46 10.87 9.52 -1.30
C GLN A 46 11.73 8.97 -0.18
N SER A 47 11.60 7.72 0.11
CA SER A 47 12.38 7.03 1.11
C SER A 47 13.85 6.86 0.72
N ARG A 48 14.14 6.56 -0.56
CA ARG A 48 15.52 6.55 -1.08
C ARG A 48 16.18 7.91 -0.92
N GLU A 49 15.44 8.97 -1.21
CA GLU A 49 15.89 10.35 -0.99
C GLU A 49 16.12 10.62 0.50
N PHE A 50 15.19 10.20 1.36
CA PHE A 50 15.31 10.36 2.82
C PHE A 50 16.45 9.58 3.45
N MET A 51 16.78 8.40 2.93
CA MET A 51 17.92 7.61 3.40
C MET A 51 19.23 7.99 2.73
N ALA A 52 19.18 8.73 1.63
CA ALA A 52 20.31 8.94 0.70
C ALA A 52 20.95 7.59 0.29
N GLY A 53 20.14 6.54 0.14
CA GLY A 53 20.55 5.17 -0.20
C GLY A 53 19.37 4.19 -0.21
N ASP A 54 19.53 3.01 -0.79
CA ASP A 54 18.49 1.96 -0.81
C ASP A 54 18.51 1.12 0.47
N ARG A 55 19.70 0.86 1.02
CA ARG A 55 19.93 0.15 2.29
C ARG A 55 21.06 0.85 3.05
N ALA A 56 21.10 0.69 4.34
CA ALA A 56 22.14 1.25 5.18
C ALA A 56 22.65 0.24 6.22
N LEU A 57 23.95 0.28 6.47
CA LEU A 57 24.60 -0.43 7.56
C LEU A 57 25.09 0.59 8.57
N ARG A 58 24.59 0.51 9.79
CA ARG A 58 25.07 1.33 10.93
C ARG A 58 26.01 0.51 11.80
N SER A 59 27.12 1.12 12.16
CA SER A 59 28.13 0.51 13.03
C SER A 59 28.73 1.56 13.95
N SER A 60 29.13 1.17 15.17
CA SER A 60 29.90 2.01 16.09
C SER A 60 31.41 2.00 15.77
N ARG A 61 31.84 1.11 14.88
CA ARG A 61 33.23 0.97 14.43
C ARG A 61 33.28 0.87 12.92
N GLU A 62 34.44 1.13 12.36
CA GLU A 62 34.66 0.92 10.93
C GLU A 62 34.48 -0.57 10.57
N VAL A 63 33.78 -0.84 9.48
CA VAL A 63 33.56 -2.22 8.99
C VAL A 63 34.75 -2.70 8.17
N PRO A 64 34.98 -4.02 8.08
CA PRO A 64 36.06 -4.57 7.26
C PRO A 64 35.94 -4.11 5.81
N GLN A 65 37.04 -3.67 5.23
CA GLN A 65 37.09 -3.20 3.84
C GLN A 65 36.62 -4.28 2.84
N ALA A 66 36.85 -5.55 3.16
CA ALA A 66 36.40 -6.69 2.37
C ALA A 66 34.87 -6.70 2.16
N TRP A 67 34.08 -6.19 3.11
CA TRP A 67 32.61 -6.10 2.96
C TRP A 67 32.22 -5.07 1.90
N LEU A 68 32.92 -3.95 1.86
CA LEU A 68 32.65 -2.89 0.89
C LEU A 68 33.10 -3.30 -0.52
N GLU A 69 34.22 -4.01 -0.61
CA GLU A 69 34.71 -4.57 -1.89
C GLU A 69 33.77 -5.65 -2.43
N GLU A 70 33.22 -6.49 -1.56
CA GLU A 70 32.22 -7.49 -1.95
C GLU A 70 30.92 -6.84 -2.45
N ALA A 71 30.48 -5.74 -1.82
CA ALA A 71 29.35 -4.96 -2.29
C ALA A 71 29.61 -4.39 -3.70
N GLN A 72 30.80 -3.82 -3.93
CA GLN A 72 31.18 -3.28 -5.23
C GLN A 72 31.32 -4.36 -6.30
N LYS A 73 31.86 -5.54 -5.97
CA LYS A 73 31.90 -6.72 -6.88
C LYS A 73 30.52 -7.14 -7.33
N ARG A 74 29.52 -7.01 -6.47
CA ARG A 74 28.11 -7.28 -6.79
C ARG A 74 27.41 -6.14 -7.55
N GLY A 75 28.14 -5.08 -7.89
CA GLY A 75 27.63 -3.94 -8.63
C GLY A 75 26.87 -2.92 -7.80
N LEU A 76 26.99 -2.95 -6.46
CA LEU A 76 26.40 -1.97 -5.57
C LEU A 76 27.26 -0.71 -5.49
N LYS A 77 26.63 0.46 -5.48
CA LYS A 77 27.27 1.71 -5.11
C LYS A 77 27.36 1.77 -3.59
N VAL A 78 28.50 2.19 -3.06
CA VAL A 78 28.74 2.25 -1.61
C VAL A 78 29.19 3.66 -1.25
N GLY A 79 28.44 4.34 -0.38
CA GLY A 79 28.80 5.63 0.20
C GLY A 79 29.14 5.47 1.69
N LYS A 80 30.13 6.21 2.16
CA LYS A 80 30.59 6.20 3.56
C LYS A 80 30.23 7.50 4.26
N GLN A 81 29.72 7.41 5.47
CA GLN A 81 29.41 8.55 6.33
C GLN A 81 29.90 8.26 7.74
N LEU A 82 30.50 9.26 8.37
CA LEU A 82 30.92 9.23 9.77
C LEU A 82 30.28 10.40 10.51
N THR A 83 29.65 10.13 11.65
CA THR A 83 29.06 11.16 12.50
C THR A 83 29.67 11.10 13.88
N PHE A 84 30.14 12.25 14.38
CA PHE A 84 30.71 12.42 15.70
C PHE A 84 30.47 13.85 16.21
N ALA A 85 30.61 14.06 17.52
CA ALA A 85 30.54 15.38 18.11
C ALA A 85 31.94 15.82 18.52
N THR A 86 32.30 17.06 18.21
CA THR A 86 33.57 17.67 18.61
C THR A 86 33.42 19.17 18.88
N MET A 87 34.37 19.72 19.61
CA MET A 87 34.44 21.17 19.77
C MET A 87 35.01 21.80 18.52
N THR A 88 34.42 22.89 18.10
CA THR A 88 34.87 23.74 17.00
C THR A 88 35.17 25.13 17.55
N PHE A 89 36.12 25.82 16.95
CA PHE A 89 36.54 27.12 17.41
C PHE A 89 36.50 28.15 16.28
N ALA A 90 36.03 29.35 16.62
CA ALA A 90 36.21 30.53 15.78
C ALA A 90 37.04 31.55 16.59
N GLY A 91 38.35 31.58 16.35
CA GLY A 91 39.28 32.21 17.29
C GLY A 91 39.18 31.58 18.67
N ASP A 92 38.91 32.39 19.70
CA ASP A 92 38.81 31.91 21.10
C ASP A 92 37.40 31.41 21.50
N THR A 93 36.44 31.41 20.59
CA THR A 93 35.04 31.04 20.92
C THR A 93 34.81 29.56 20.64
N PRO A 94 34.61 28.72 21.70
CA PRO A 94 34.33 27.32 21.54
C PRO A 94 32.84 27.05 21.32
N GLN A 95 32.52 26.12 20.41
CA GLN A 95 31.16 25.65 20.17
C GLN A 95 31.15 24.15 19.89
N LEU A 96 30.28 23.40 20.64
CA LEU A 96 30.07 21.99 20.32
C LEU A 96 29.32 21.87 18.99
N ALA A 97 29.90 21.12 18.06
CA ALA A 97 29.27 20.82 16.76
C ALA A 97 29.07 19.32 16.57
N ASN A 98 28.00 18.98 15.87
CA ASN A 98 27.76 17.63 15.39
C ASN A 98 28.31 17.52 13.96
N VAL A 99 29.47 16.87 13.83
CA VAL A 99 30.18 16.72 12.56
C VAL A 99 29.63 15.52 11.81
N LYS A 100 29.31 15.73 10.54
CA LYS A 100 28.98 14.69 9.57
C LYS A 100 30.02 14.74 8.45
N ALA A 101 30.92 13.78 8.47
CA ALA A 101 31.89 13.58 7.42
C ALA A 101 31.34 12.61 6.37
N VAL A 102 31.41 12.98 5.10
CA VAL A 102 30.86 12.24 3.97
C VAL A 102 31.90 12.08 2.87
N ASP A 103 31.74 11.01 2.09
CA ASP A 103 32.56 10.81 0.88
C ASP A 103 32.00 11.58 -0.33
N ASP A 104 32.67 11.48 -1.47
CA ASP A 104 32.32 12.20 -2.70
C ASP A 104 31.03 11.70 -3.36
N ILE A 105 30.54 10.50 -2.95
CA ILE A 105 29.29 9.90 -3.46
C ILE A 105 28.05 10.54 -2.81
N TYR A 106 28.24 11.19 -1.67
CA TYR A 106 27.12 11.81 -0.94
C TYR A 106 26.61 13.10 -1.63
N PRO A 107 25.29 13.30 -1.72
CA PRO A 107 24.24 12.31 -1.46
C PRO A 107 24.12 11.34 -2.63
N MET A 108 23.88 10.04 -2.33
CA MET A 108 23.67 9.04 -3.38
C MET A 108 22.32 9.22 -4.07
N TYR A 109 21.30 9.62 -3.29
CA TYR A 109 19.96 10.00 -3.74
C TYR A 109 19.51 11.25 -2.98
N GLY A 110 18.61 12.03 -3.60
CA GLY A 110 18.14 13.30 -3.07
C GLY A 110 19.13 14.44 -3.30
N ASP A 111 18.72 15.64 -2.90
CA ASP A 111 19.48 16.86 -3.11
C ASP A 111 19.93 17.47 -1.78
N LEU A 112 21.21 17.84 -1.72
CA LEU A 112 21.76 18.65 -0.63
C LEU A 112 21.45 20.12 -0.90
N GLN A 113 20.57 20.72 -0.11
CA GLN A 113 20.27 22.14 -0.24
C GLN A 113 21.30 22.98 0.49
N THR A 114 22.01 23.80 -0.26
CA THR A 114 23.10 24.65 0.22
C THR A 114 22.93 26.10 -0.22
N ASN A 115 23.56 27.01 0.47
CA ASN A 115 23.69 28.40 0.08
C ASN A 115 25.18 28.79 0.03
N PRO A 116 25.77 29.10 -1.15
CA PRO A 116 25.19 29.02 -2.50
C PRO A 116 24.72 27.62 -2.93
N PRO A 117 23.78 27.52 -3.89
CA PRO A 117 23.23 26.23 -4.35
C PRO A 117 24.31 25.36 -5.03
N GLY A 118 24.20 24.03 -4.86
CA GLY A 118 25.03 23.05 -5.56
C GLY A 118 26.42 22.80 -4.94
N LEU A 119 26.66 23.28 -3.73
CA LEU A 119 27.89 22.96 -3.01
C LEU A 119 27.90 21.54 -2.49
N LYS A 120 29.08 20.91 -2.52
CA LYS A 120 29.34 19.62 -1.87
C LYS A 120 30.53 19.76 -0.93
N PRO A 121 30.62 18.99 0.16
CA PRO A 121 31.77 18.99 1.05
C PRO A 121 33.02 18.48 0.30
N GLN A 122 33.92 19.37 0.00
CA GLN A 122 35.22 19.05 -0.64
C GLN A 122 36.33 19.01 0.41
N ALA A 123 37.39 18.27 0.14
CA ALA A 123 38.54 18.22 1.01
C ALA A 123 39.10 19.65 1.26
N GLY A 124 39.37 19.98 2.52
CA GLY A 124 39.81 21.30 2.97
C GLY A 124 38.70 22.33 3.18
N SER A 125 37.44 21.97 2.94
CA SER A 125 36.31 22.87 3.12
C SER A 125 35.15 22.24 3.92
N VAL A 126 34.38 23.10 4.56
CA VAL A 126 33.21 22.70 5.37
C VAL A 126 31.96 23.46 4.97
N LEU A 127 30.81 22.84 5.19
CA LEU A 127 29.49 23.48 5.13
C LEU A 127 28.91 23.51 6.55
N LEU A 128 28.44 24.68 6.96
CA LEU A 128 27.91 24.89 8.29
C LEU A 128 26.39 25.05 8.26
N ALA A 129 25.70 24.54 9.29
CA ALA A 129 24.31 24.91 9.49
C ALA A 129 24.21 26.42 9.82
N PRO A 130 23.15 27.11 9.37
CA PRO A 130 22.96 28.56 9.62
C PRO A 130 23.07 28.91 11.11
N ARG A 131 22.60 28.02 11.99
CA ARG A 131 22.70 28.15 13.44
C ARG A 131 24.15 28.20 13.94
N LEU A 132 25.05 27.37 13.36
CA LEU A 132 26.46 27.35 13.76
C LEU A 132 27.17 28.65 13.33
N MET A 133 26.85 29.11 12.11
CA MET A 133 27.41 30.38 11.59
C MET A 133 26.96 31.56 12.46
N ALA A 134 25.69 31.61 12.86
CA ALA A 134 25.17 32.66 13.75
C ALA A 134 25.79 32.62 15.15
N LEU A 135 25.96 31.42 15.75
CA LEU A 135 26.55 31.27 17.09
C LEU A 135 28.02 31.71 17.15
N LEU A 136 28.77 31.44 16.10
CA LEU A 136 30.21 31.79 16.01
C LEU A 136 30.48 33.10 15.24
N ASN A 137 29.40 33.77 14.79
CA ASN A 137 29.48 35.01 13.98
C ASN A 137 30.38 34.90 12.75
N LEU A 138 30.33 33.74 12.06
CA LEU A 138 31.15 33.40 10.89
C LEU A 138 30.38 33.70 9.59
N LYS A 139 31.14 33.93 8.52
CA LYS A 139 30.63 34.14 7.16
C LYS A 139 31.24 33.15 6.19
N THR A 140 30.59 32.97 5.04
CA THR A 140 31.15 32.20 3.93
C THR A 140 32.49 32.77 3.51
N GLY A 141 33.51 31.91 3.45
CA GLY A 141 34.91 32.30 3.14
C GLY A 141 35.82 32.35 4.35
N ASP A 142 35.27 32.48 5.57
CA ASP A 142 36.04 32.42 6.81
C ASP A 142 36.61 31.02 7.07
N THR A 143 37.43 30.89 8.09
CA THR A 143 38.00 29.62 8.55
C THR A 143 37.40 29.24 9.92
N ILE A 144 37.28 27.95 10.14
CA ILE A 144 36.84 27.35 11.42
C ILE A 144 37.81 26.23 11.78
N ASP A 145 38.17 26.15 13.07
CA ASP A 145 38.98 25.05 13.57
C ASP A 145 38.05 23.90 14.06
N VAL A 146 38.32 22.71 13.53
CA VAL A 146 37.61 21.49 13.88
C VAL A 146 38.61 20.49 14.46
N GLY A 147 38.66 20.39 15.77
CA GLY A 147 39.80 19.72 16.42
C GLY A 147 41.12 20.42 16.07
N ASP A 148 42.08 19.68 15.52
CA ASP A 148 43.40 20.18 15.17
C ASP A 148 43.47 20.74 13.72
N ALA A 149 42.39 20.69 12.94
CA ALA A 149 42.34 21.09 11.54
C ALA A 149 41.63 22.43 11.35
N THR A 150 42.27 23.37 10.63
CA THR A 150 41.66 24.61 10.17
C THR A 150 41.09 24.42 8.77
N LEU A 151 39.74 24.58 8.63
CA LEU A 151 39.00 24.33 7.41
C LEU A 151 38.28 25.61 6.96
N ARG A 152 38.19 25.79 5.62
CA ARG A 152 37.51 26.94 5.04
C ARG A 152 35.99 26.70 4.93
N ILE A 153 35.19 27.69 5.28
CA ILE A 153 33.74 27.65 5.14
C ILE A 153 33.38 27.92 3.67
N ALA A 154 32.85 26.90 2.99
CA ALA A 154 32.41 27.01 1.60
C ALA A 154 31.01 27.58 1.47
N GLY A 155 30.14 27.35 2.48
CA GLY A 155 28.77 27.84 2.47
C GLY A 155 27.92 27.25 3.61
N GLU A 156 26.62 27.43 3.51
CA GLU A 156 25.65 26.97 4.47
C GLU A 156 24.96 25.68 3.98
N VAL A 157 24.70 24.75 4.90
CA VAL A 157 23.81 23.61 4.66
C VAL A 157 22.42 23.94 5.21
N ILE A 158 21.45 24.08 4.29
CA ILE A 158 20.07 24.40 4.64
C ILE A 158 19.30 23.14 4.99
N GLN A 159 19.40 22.11 4.12
CA GLN A 159 18.70 20.84 4.30
C GLN A 159 19.53 19.69 3.75
N GLU A 160 19.66 18.65 4.58
CA GLU A 160 20.29 17.38 4.20
C GLU A 160 19.17 16.37 3.83
N PRO A 161 19.34 15.54 2.78
CA PRO A 161 18.33 14.56 2.40
C PRO A 161 18.06 13.52 3.51
N ASP A 162 19.09 13.10 4.23
CA ASP A 162 19.01 12.08 5.30
C ASP A 162 19.02 12.67 6.73
N SER A 163 18.60 13.91 6.88
CA SER A 163 18.39 14.53 8.19
C SER A 163 17.04 14.07 8.76
N GLY A 164 17.07 13.07 9.64
CA GLY A 164 15.90 12.77 10.46
C GLY A 164 15.57 13.97 11.36
N PHE A 165 14.28 14.33 11.46
CA PHE A 165 13.84 15.35 12.42
C PHE A 165 14.15 14.86 13.84
N ASN A 166 15.18 15.47 14.46
CA ASN A 166 15.52 15.24 15.85
C ASN A 166 15.49 16.57 16.60
N PRO A 167 14.37 16.90 17.26
CA PRO A 167 14.22 18.16 17.98
C PRO A 167 15.19 18.30 19.17
N PHE A 168 15.75 17.17 19.64
CA PHE A 168 16.71 17.14 20.74
C PHE A 168 18.18 17.22 20.32
N GLN A 169 18.44 17.46 19.03
CA GLN A 169 19.81 17.63 18.55
C GLN A 169 20.33 19.02 18.96
N MET A 170 20.96 19.08 20.13
CA MET A 170 21.44 20.34 20.70
C MET A 170 22.60 20.96 19.93
N ALA A 171 23.52 20.13 19.44
CA ALA A 171 24.69 20.59 18.71
C ALA A 171 24.37 20.89 17.23
N PRO A 172 24.69 22.09 16.73
CA PRO A 172 24.48 22.44 15.35
C PRO A 172 25.33 21.59 14.40
N ARG A 173 24.87 21.42 13.16
CA ARG A 173 25.50 20.58 12.15
C ARG A 173 26.70 21.26 11.51
N LEU A 174 27.79 20.49 11.35
CA LEU A 174 28.92 20.80 10.50
C LEU A 174 29.12 19.63 9.53
N MET A 175 29.22 19.89 8.26
CA MET A 175 29.44 18.88 7.24
C MET A 175 30.83 19.08 6.59
N MET A 176 31.61 18.00 6.49
CA MET A 176 32.95 17.99 5.96
C MET A 176 33.20 16.77 5.06
N ASN A 177 34.30 16.78 4.34
CA ASN A 177 34.74 15.60 3.59
C ASN A 177 35.40 14.58 4.52
N LEU A 178 35.15 13.30 4.23
CA LEU A 178 35.70 12.19 5.03
C LEU A 178 37.22 12.15 5.04
N ALA A 179 37.86 12.61 3.96
CA ALA A 179 39.33 12.68 3.83
C ALA A 179 40.01 13.65 4.81
N ASP A 180 39.25 14.58 5.40
CA ASP A 180 39.78 15.53 6.35
C ASP A 180 39.65 15.10 7.82
N VAL A 181 38.92 14.02 8.08
CA VAL A 181 38.63 13.56 9.47
C VAL A 181 39.92 13.27 10.22
N ASP A 182 40.86 12.56 9.62
CA ASP A 182 42.13 12.20 10.28
C ASP A 182 42.94 13.43 10.67
N LYS A 183 42.85 14.52 9.89
CA LYS A 183 43.54 15.79 10.16
C LYS A 183 43.00 16.52 11.39
N THR A 184 41.75 16.24 11.73
CA THR A 184 41.09 16.88 12.90
C THR A 184 41.56 16.34 14.24
N GLY A 185 42.15 15.14 14.29
CA GLY A 185 42.48 14.46 15.55
C GLY A 185 41.30 14.16 16.46
N ALA A 186 40.07 14.50 16.02
CA ALA A 186 38.86 14.40 16.84
C ALA A 186 38.34 12.96 17.03
N VAL A 187 38.70 12.06 16.12
CA VAL A 187 38.30 10.64 16.15
C VAL A 187 39.50 9.81 16.60
N GLN A 188 39.45 9.36 17.84
CA GLN A 188 40.49 8.53 18.45
C GLN A 188 39.92 7.15 18.86
N PRO A 189 40.72 6.13 19.10
CA PRO A 189 40.28 4.87 19.64
C PRO A 189 39.49 5.08 20.94
N GLY A 190 38.20 4.67 20.93
CA GLY A 190 37.28 4.89 22.07
C GLY A 190 36.34 6.10 21.89
N SER A 191 36.51 6.92 20.86
CA SER A 191 35.58 8.00 20.55
C SER A 191 34.18 7.45 20.22
N ARG A 192 33.17 8.16 20.68
CA ARG A 192 31.76 7.83 20.37
C ARG A 192 31.42 8.30 18.95
N VAL A 193 31.58 7.41 18.00
CA VAL A 193 31.32 7.66 16.59
C VAL A 193 30.23 6.77 16.05
N THR A 194 29.58 7.19 14.96
CA THR A 194 28.61 6.38 14.23
C THR A 194 28.98 6.35 12.77
N TRP A 195 29.38 5.18 12.29
CA TRP A 195 29.57 4.89 10.88
C TRP A 195 28.24 4.52 10.24
N ARG A 196 27.98 5.08 9.09
CA ARG A 196 26.84 4.71 8.25
C ARG A 196 27.35 4.47 6.84
N TYR A 197 27.12 3.25 6.36
CA TYR A 197 27.44 2.86 4.99
C TYR A 197 26.13 2.80 4.23
N LYS A 198 26.03 3.54 3.13
CA LYS A 198 24.85 3.58 2.27
C LYS A 198 25.11 2.72 1.05
N PHE A 199 24.12 1.92 0.68
CA PHE A 199 24.21 1.01 -0.46
C PHE A 199 23.10 1.36 -1.45
N GLY A 200 23.48 1.44 -2.74
CA GLY A 200 22.55 1.71 -3.83
C GLY A 200 22.70 0.66 -4.93
N GLY A 201 21.61 0.15 -5.44
CA GLY A 201 21.62 -0.84 -6.52
C GLY A 201 20.26 -1.47 -6.78
N ASN A 202 20.23 -2.52 -7.60
CA ASN A 202 19.01 -3.26 -7.87
C ASN A 202 18.63 -4.14 -6.67
N GLU A 203 17.34 -4.35 -6.46
CA GLU A 203 16.80 -5.10 -5.34
C GLU A 203 17.39 -6.51 -5.24
N ASN A 204 17.51 -7.23 -6.36
CA ASN A 204 18.13 -8.55 -6.40
C ASN A 204 19.61 -8.56 -5.94
N GLN A 205 20.35 -7.49 -6.25
CA GLN A 205 21.75 -7.34 -5.82
C GLN A 205 21.83 -7.03 -4.32
N LEU A 206 20.95 -6.16 -3.83
CA LEU A 206 20.83 -5.80 -2.41
C LEU A 206 20.46 -7.01 -1.56
N ASP A 207 19.44 -7.77 -1.97
CA ASP A 207 19.02 -9.00 -1.27
C ASP A 207 20.11 -10.08 -1.28
N GLY A 208 20.82 -10.21 -2.40
CA GLY A 208 21.94 -11.14 -2.50
C GLY A 208 23.10 -10.74 -1.56
N TYR A 209 23.38 -9.44 -1.43
CA TYR A 209 24.38 -8.93 -0.52
C TYR A 209 23.92 -9.02 0.95
N GLU A 210 22.67 -8.72 1.24
CA GLU A 210 22.07 -8.84 2.56
C GLU A 210 22.18 -10.26 3.11
N LYS A 211 21.78 -11.27 2.34
CA LYS A 211 21.88 -12.70 2.72
C LYS A 211 23.32 -13.11 3.05
N TRP A 212 24.29 -12.54 2.36
CA TRP A 212 25.70 -12.81 2.60
C TRP A 212 26.23 -12.06 3.84
N LEU A 213 25.75 -10.82 4.08
CA LEU A 213 26.23 -9.94 5.14
C LEU A 213 25.62 -10.28 6.50
N LEU A 214 24.31 -10.58 6.58
CA LEU A 214 23.58 -10.80 7.83
C LEU A 214 24.25 -11.79 8.82
N PRO A 215 24.77 -12.96 8.36
CA PRO A 215 25.43 -13.91 9.27
C PRO A 215 26.75 -13.40 9.87
N GLN A 216 27.35 -12.34 9.28
CA GLN A 216 28.63 -11.78 9.69
C GLN A 216 28.48 -10.58 10.62
N LEU A 217 27.26 -10.05 10.77
CA LEU A 217 26.99 -8.87 11.57
C LEU A 217 27.13 -9.17 13.07
N LYS A 218 27.75 -8.23 13.77
CA LYS A 218 27.82 -8.22 15.23
C LYS A 218 26.60 -7.53 15.82
N PRO A 219 26.24 -7.75 17.10
CA PRO A 219 25.07 -7.13 17.75
C PRO A 219 25.06 -5.59 17.73
N GLU A 220 26.22 -4.95 17.64
CA GLU A 220 26.40 -3.50 17.53
C GLU A 220 26.23 -2.95 16.12
N GLN A 221 26.11 -3.84 15.13
CA GLN A 221 25.94 -3.51 13.72
C GLN A 221 24.53 -3.80 13.28
N ARG A 222 23.90 -2.85 12.60
CA ARG A 222 22.54 -3.00 12.11
C ARG A 222 22.48 -2.72 10.64
N TRP A 223 22.02 -3.73 9.89
CA TRP A 223 21.58 -3.58 8.51
C TRP A 223 20.11 -3.21 8.52
N TYR A 224 19.74 -2.16 7.86
CA TYR A 224 18.35 -1.73 7.79
C TYR A 224 18.03 -1.17 6.41
N GLY A 225 16.83 -1.49 5.94
CA GLY A 225 16.19 -0.86 4.82
C GLY A 225 15.17 0.16 5.30
N LEU A 226 14.48 0.75 4.35
CA LEU A 226 13.41 1.70 4.59
C LEU A 226 12.28 1.19 5.46
N GLU A 227 11.90 -0.09 5.26
CA GLU A 227 10.81 -0.74 5.96
C GLU A 227 11.17 -1.08 7.42
N GLN A 228 12.46 -1.17 7.73
CA GLN A 228 12.97 -1.57 9.04
C GLN A 228 13.51 -0.39 9.86
N ASP A 229 13.39 0.83 9.34
CA ASP A 229 13.76 2.01 10.12
C ASP A 229 12.76 2.16 11.27
N GLU A 230 13.25 1.97 12.51
CA GLU A 230 12.47 2.09 13.76
C GLU A 230 11.91 3.52 13.97
N GLY A 231 12.13 4.41 13.02
CA GLY A 231 11.63 5.78 13.02
C GLY A 231 10.11 5.86 12.86
N ALA A 232 9.56 7.02 13.15
CA ALA A 232 8.12 7.30 12.99
C ALA A 232 7.67 7.12 11.53
N LEU A 233 8.56 7.40 10.56
CA LEU A 233 8.29 7.29 9.13
C LEU A 233 8.11 5.82 8.68
N GLY A 234 9.01 4.92 9.08
CA GLY A 234 8.92 3.49 8.74
C GLY A 234 7.63 2.86 9.26
N ARG A 235 7.26 3.15 10.50
CA ARG A 235 5.99 2.68 11.09
C ARG A 235 4.75 3.22 10.38
N SER A 236 4.80 4.47 9.91
CA SER A 236 3.71 5.05 9.14
C SER A 236 3.58 4.41 7.75
N MET A 237 4.70 4.10 7.12
CA MET A 237 4.73 3.38 5.83
C MET A 237 4.14 1.98 5.95
N GLU A 238 4.58 1.20 6.92
CA GLU A 238 4.07 -0.15 7.16
C GLU A 238 2.55 -0.15 7.37
N ARG A 239 2.04 0.79 8.17
CA ARG A 239 0.59 0.95 8.37
C ARG A 239 -0.15 1.32 7.09
N SER A 240 0.41 2.22 6.29
CA SER A 240 -0.19 2.61 5.00
C SER A 240 -0.25 1.45 4.02
N GLN A 241 0.81 0.63 3.93
CA GLN A 241 0.82 -0.59 3.14
C GLN A 241 -0.23 -1.59 3.63
N GLN A 242 -0.30 -1.85 4.93
CA GLN A 242 -1.31 -2.74 5.51
C GLN A 242 -2.73 -2.27 5.20
N PHE A 243 -3.00 -0.96 5.25
CA PHE A 243 -4.30 -0.40 4.90
C PHE A 243 -4.64 -0.57 3.42
N LEU A 244 -3.68 -0.32 2.52
CA LEU A 244 -3.87 -0.50 1.08
C LEU A 244 -4.13 -1.97 0.73
N LEU A 245 -3.36 -2.89 1.31
CA LEU A 245 -3.54 -4.32 1.15
C LEU A 245 -4.93 -4.79 1.64
N LEU A 246 -5.36 -4.30 2.81
CA LEU A 246 -6.67 -4.62 3.35
C LEU A 246 -7.80 -4.09 2.47
N SER A 247 -7.68 -2.85 1.98
CA SER A 247 -8.64 -2.25 1.06
C SER A 247 -8.73 -3.01 -0.27
N ALA A 248 -7.60 -3.46 -0.80
CA ALA A 248 -7.53 -4.29 -2.00
C ALA A 248 -8.22 -5.66 -1.77
N LEU A 249 -7.96 -6.30 -0.63
CA LEU A 249 -8.60 -7.55 -0.24
C LEU A 249 -10.13 -7.41 -0.19
N LEU A 250 -10.61 -6.40 0.53
CA LEU A 250 -12.05 -6.16 0.69
C LEU A 250 -12.72 -5.88 -0.66
N THR A 251 -12.08 -5.06 -1.50
CA THR A 251 -12.58 -4.76 -2.85
C THR A 251 -12.66 -6.00 -3.72
N LEU A 252 -11.65 -6.87 -3.66
CA LEU A 252 -11.65 -8.12 -4.42
C LEU A 252 -12.73 -9.09 -3.95
N LEU A 253 -12.94 -9.22 -2.63
CA LEU A 253 -14.01 -10.04 -2.07
C LEU A 253 -15.40 -9.53 -2.49
N LEU A 254 -15.61 -8.21 -2.46
CA LEU A 254 -16.85 -7.59 -2.95
C LEU A 254 -17.06 -7.86 -4.44
N ALA A 255 -16.01 -7.75 -5.25
CA ALA A 255 -16.05 -8.03 -6.68
C ALA A 255 -16.43 -9.50 -6.95
N VAL A 256 -15.83 -10.45 -6.22
CA VAL A 256 -16.19 -11.88 -6.31
C VAL A 256 -17.68 -12.10 -5.98
N ALA A 257 -18.15 -11.51 -4.89
CA ALA A 257 -19.55 -11.64 -4.46
C ALA A 257 -20.52 -11.05 -5.50
N ALA A 258 -20.22 -9.86 -6.02
CA ALA A 258 -21.04 -9.20 -7.03
C ALA A 258 -21.12 -10.02 -8.33
N VAL A 259 -19.99 -10.51 -8.82
CA VAL A 259 -19.92 -11.37 -10.02
C VAL A 259 -20.67 -12.68 -9.80
N ALA A 260 -20.56 -13.27 -8.60
CA ALA A 260 -21.27 -14.52 -8.26
C ALA A 260 -22.80 -14.35 -8.33
N VAL A 261 -23.31 -13.28 -7.73
CA VAL A 261 -24.75 -12.96 -7.75
C VAL A 261 -25.23 -12.67 -9.17
N ALA A 262 -24.49 -11.84 -9.90
CA ALA A 262 -24.81 -11.46 -11.28
C ALA A 262 -24.82 -12.68 -12.22
N MET A 263 -23.80 -13.54 -12.13
CA MET A 263 -23.70 -14.72 -12.98
C MET A 263 -24.78 -15.77 -12.68
N ASN A 264 -25.11 -15.96 -11.40
CA ASN A 264 -26.20 -16.85 -11.01
C ASN A 264 -27.56 -16.32 -11.53
N HIS A 265 -27.79 -15.01 -11.44
CA HIS A 265 -28.99 -14.38 -11.97
C HIS A 265 -29.09 -14.52 -13.50
N TYR A 266 -27.99 -14.24 -14.21
CA TYR A 266 -27.91 -14.39 -15.67
C TYR A 266 -28.25 -15.82 -16.12
N CYS A 267 -27.60 -16.83 -15.53
CA CYS A 267 -27.83 -18.21 -15.92
C CYS A 267 -29.27 -18.65 -15.64
N ARG A 268 -29.86 -18.23 -14.52
CA ARG A 268 -31.27 -18.54 -14.20
C ARG A 268 -32.23 -17.94 -15.20
N SER A 269 -32.03 -16.72 -15.65
CA SER A 269 -32.87 -16.06 -16.65
C SER A 269 -32.79 -16.70 -18.04
N ARG A 270 -31.79 -17.58 -18.27
CA ARG A 270 -31.56 -18.25 -19.56
C ARG A 270 -31.98 -19.70 -19.64
N TYR A 271 -32.44 -20.29 -18.53
CA TYR A 271 -32.81 -21.71 -18.53
C TYR A 271 -33.92 -22.03 -19.53
N ASP A 272 -34.95 -21.19 -19.60
CA ASP A 272 -36.09 -21.42 -20.49
C ASP A 272 -35.70 -21.25 -21.96
N LEU A 273 -34.90 -20.26 -22.26
CA LEU A 273 -34.34 -20.05 -23.62
C LEU A 273 -33.51 -21.25 -24.11
N VAL A 274 -32.66 -21.81 -23.24
CA VAL A 274 -31.86 -23.00 -23.58
C VAL A 274 -32.75 -24.23 -23.73
N ALA A 275 -33.79 -24.36 -22.90
CA ALA A 275 -34.75 -25.46 -23.04
C ALA A 275 -35.48 -25.38 -24.39
N ILE A 276 -35.99 -24.19 -24.79
CA ILE A 276 -36.64 -23.97 -26.07
C ILE A 276 -35.70 -24.25 -27.27
N LEU A 277 -34.43 -23.76 -27.20
CA LEU A 277 -33.47 -24.04 -28.26
C LEU A 277 -33.18 -25.55 -28.42
N LYS A 278 -33.18 -26.30 -27.30
CA LYS A 278 -33.01 -27.74 -27.36
C LYS A 278 -34.23 -28.46 -27.96
N THR A 279 -35.45 -27.99 -27.68
CA THR A 279 -36.67 -28.55 -28.30
C THR A 279 -36.70 -28.29 -29.78
N LEU A 280 -36.11 -27.18 -30.26
CA LEU A 280 -35.92 -26.85 -31.69
C LEU A 280 -34.75 -27.59 -32.35
N GLY A 281 -34.11 -28.55 -31.66
CA GLY A 281 -33.05 -29.38 -32.19
C GLY A 281 -31.61 -28.85 -32.09
N ALA A 282 -31.39 -27.78 -31.31
CA ALA A 282 -30.03 -27.26 -31.11
C ALA A 282 -29.14 -28.28 -30.37
N GLY A 283 -28.05 -28.68 -31.02
CA GLY A 283 -27.06 -29.58 -30.44
C GLY A 283 -26.23 -28.94 -29.30
N ARG A 284 -25.70 -29.77 -28.38
CA ARG A 284 -24.88 -29.32 -27.24
C ARG A 284 -23.67 -28.48 -27.67
N ALA A 285 -23.04 -28.81 -28.81
CA ALA A 285 -21.90 -28.08 -29.34
C ALA A 285 -22.26 -26.66 -29.82
N GLN A 286 -23.43 -26.52 -30.47
CA GLN A 286 -23.95 -25.23 -30.92
C GLN A 286 -24.32 -24.32 -29.76
N LEU A 287 -25.01 -24.86 -28.75
CA LEU A 287 -25.33 -24.13 -27.52
C LEU A 287 -24.08 -23.68 -26.77
N ARG A 288 -23.07 -24.56 -26.66
CA ARG A 288 -21.79 -24.23 -26.04
C ARG A 288 -21.09 -23.08 -26.76
N LYS A 289 -20.96 -23.15 -28.09
CA LYS A 289 -20.36 -22.06 -28.90
C LYS A 289 -21.10 -20.74 -28.71
N LEU A 290 -22.43 -20.79 -28.68
CA LEU A 290 -23.27 -19.59 -28.56
C LEU A 290 -23.12 -18.94 -27.17
N ILE A 291 -23.20 -19.70 -26.08
CA ILE A 291 -23.13 -19.19 -24.72
C ILE A 291 -21.70 -18.76 -24.37
N VAL A 292 -20.67 -19.55 -24.74
CA VAL A 292 -19.26 -19.16 -24.53
C VAL A 292 -18.92 -17.92 -25.35
N GLY A 293 -19.38 -17.83 -26.61
CA GLY A 293 -19.15 -16.65 -27.44
C GLY A 293 -19.78 -15.39 -26.86
N GLN A 294 -21.01 -15.50 -26.32
CA GLN A 294 -21.67 -14.40 -25.63
C GLN A 294 -20.91 -13.98 -24.37
N TRP A 295 -20.47 -14.97 -23.58
CA TRP A 295 -19.71 -14.74 -22.37
C TRP A 295 -18.37 -14.04 -22.65
N LEU A 296 -17.63 -14.49 -23.67
CA LEU A 296 -16.39 -13.82 -24.11
C LEU A 296 -16.63 -12.37 -24.54
N MET A 297 -17.73 -12.09 -25.25
CA MET A 297 -18.09 -10.72 -25.62
C MET A 297 -18.40 -9.84 -24.41
N VAL A 298 -19.09 -10.38 -23.41
CA VAL A 298 -19.32 -9.66 -22.14
C VAL A 298 -18.01 -9.39 -21.43
N LEU A 299 -17.11 -10.38 -21.36
CA LEU A 299 -15.79 -10.22 -20.76
C LEU A 299 -14.96 -9.13 -21.43
N THR A 300 -14.85 -9.18 -22.77
CA THR A 300 -14.06 -8.18 -23.52
C THR A 300 -14.64 -6.78 -23.36
N LEU A 301 -15.97 -6.65 -23.44
CA LEU A 301 -16.63 -5.36 -23.26
C LEU A 301 -16.48 -4.85 -21.82
N SER A 302 -16.58 -5.73 -20.82
CA SER A 302 -16.35 -5.38 -19.41
C SER A 302 -14.89 -4.98 -19.15
N ALA A 303 -13.93 -5.63 -19.82
CA ALA A 303 -12.53 -5.25 -19.73
C ALA A 303 -12.27 -3.83 -20.26
N VAL A 304 -12.85 -3.51 -21.43
CA VAL A 304 -12.70 -2.18 -22.04
C VAL A 304 -13.41 -1.10 -21.21
N THR A 305 -14.69 -1.31 -20.89
CA THR A 305 -15.47 -0.33 -20.13
C THR A 305 -14.98 -0.21 -18.69
N GLY A 306 -14.66 -1.32 -18.03
CA GLY A 306 -14.11 -1.35 -16.69
C GLY A 306 -12.71 -0.71 -16.64
N GLY A 307 -11.87 -0.95 -17.65
CA GLY A 307 -10.58 -0.28 -17.79
C GLY A 307 -10.73 1.23 -17.94
N ALA A 308 -11.61 1.69 -18.82
CA ALA A 308 -11.89 3.11 -18.99
C ALA A 308 -12.42 3.79 -17.71
N ILE A 309 -13.38 3.14 -17.05
CA ILE A 309 -13.93 3.62 -15.77
C ILE A 309 -12.84 3.61 -14.69
N GLY A 310 -12.00 2.56 -14.60
CA GLY A 310 -10.90 2.46 -13.66
C GLY A 310 -9.88 3.58 -13.80
N LEU A 311 -9.47 3.91 -15.04
CA LEU A 311 -8.59 5.05 -15.31
C LEU A 311 -9.24 6.39 -14.94
N LEU A 312 -10.54 6.53 -15.19
CA LEU A 312 -11.27 7.74 -14.80
C LEU A 312 -11.30 7.90 -13.28
N PHE A 313 -11.60 6.83 -12.53
CA PHE A 313 -11.55 6.83 -11.07
C PHE A 313 -10.15 7.11 -10.53
N GLU A 314 -9.11 6.51 -11.13
CA GLU A 314 -7.72 6.80 -10.80
C GLU A 314 -7.42 8.29 -10.94
N ASN A 315 -7.77 8.90 -12.08
CA ASN A 315 -7.52 10.31 -12.33
C ASN A 315 -8.28 11.22 -11.34
N VAL A 316 -9.54 10.91 -11.04
CA VAL A 316 -10.34 11.66 -10.04
C VAL A 316 -9.70 11.56 -8.67
N LEU A 317 -9.30 10.36 -8.24
CA LEU A 317 -8.63 10.16 -6.95
C LEU A 317 -7.28 10.88 -6.87
N MET A 318 -6.50 10.87 -7.96
CA MET A 318 -5.23 11.61 -8.04
C MET A 318 -5.44 13.12 -7.89
N VAL A 319 -6.47 13.68 -8.51
CA VAL A 319 -6.81 15.10 -8.37
C VAL A 319 -7.21 15.43 -6.92
N LEU A 320 -7.99 14.57 -6.29
CA LEU A 320 -8.41 14.73 -4.88
C LEU A 320 -7.27 14.57 -3.88
N LEU A 321 -6.30 13.68 -4.16
CA LEU A 321 -5.16 13.42 -3.31
C LEU A 321 -4.01 14.42 -3.51
N LYS A 322 -3.98 15.13 -4.64
CA LYS A 322 -2.91 16.08 -4.98
C LYS A 322 -2.56 17.09 -3.88
N PRO A 323 -3.53 17.70 -3.14
CA PRO A 323 -3.20 18.64 -2.07
C PRO A 323 -2.57 17.98 -0.82
N VAL A 324 -2.70 16.65 -0.68
CA VAL A 324 -2.20 15.89 0.47
C VAL A 324 -0.85 15.23 0.18
N LEU A 325 -0.53 15.03 -1.10
CA LEU A 325 0.70 14.38 -1.54
C LEU A 325 1.79 15.42 -1.78
N PRO A 326 2.96 15.31 -1.11
CA PRO A 326 4.04 16.29 -1.19
C PRO A 326 4.77 16.32 -2.54
N ALA A 327 4.67 15.27 -3.35
CA ALA A 327 5.36 15.16 -4.65
C ALA A 327 4.48 14.52 -5.72
N ALA A 328 4.80 14.78 -6.99
CA ALA A 328 4.16 14.11 -8.11
C ALA A 328 4.50 12.61 -8.09
N LEU A 329 3.49 11.76 -7.95
CA LEU A 329 3.66 10.31 -7.97
C LEU A 329 4.09 9.82 -9.35
N PRO A 330 5.01 8.84 -9.43
CA PRO A 330 5.43 8.25 -10.70
C PRO A 330 4.26 7.54 -11.41
N PRO A 331 4.36 7.30 -12.73
CA PRO A 331 3.32 6.61 -13.48
C PRO A 331 3.16 5.16 -13.01
N ALA A 332 1.92 4.66 -13.06
CA ALA A 332 1.62 3.27 -12.74
C ALA A 332 2.29 2.32 -13.75
N SER A 333 2.65 1.12 -13.28
CA SER A 333 3.15 0.05 -14.14
C SER A 333 2.03 -0.63 -14.94
N LEU A 334 2.39 -1.55 -15.82
CA LEU A 334 1.43 -2.41 -16.51
C LEU A 334 0.95 -3.59 -15.64
N TRP A 335 1.56 -3.81 -14.50
CA TRP A 335 1.28 -4.93 -13.60
C TRP A 335 -0.16 -4.94 -13.05
N PRO A 336 -0.71 -3.81 -12.56
CA PRO A 336 -2.11 -3.74 -12.13
C PRO A 336 -3.12 -4.11 -13.23
N TRP A 337 -2.82 -3.80 -14.51
CA TRP A 337 -3.66 -4.20 -15.63
C TRP A 337 -3.71 -5.71 -15.81
N LEU A 338 -2.56 -6.37 -15.75
CA LEU A 338 -2.48 -7.82 -15.85
C LEU A 338 -3.24 -8.49 -14.70
N TRP A 339 -3.10 -7.97 -13.48
CA TRP A 339 -3.84 -8.45 -12.33
C TRP A 339 -5.34 -8.22 -12.43
N ALA A 340 -5.79 -7.04 -12.83
CA ALA A 340 -7.21 -6.73 -12.97
C ALA A 340 -7.90 -7.61 -14.03
N LEU A 341 -7.28 -7.79 -15.18
CA LEU A 341 -7.80 -8.65 -16.25
C LEU A 341 -7.70 -10.14 -15.89
N GLY A 342 -6.61 -10.54 -15.28
CA GLY A 342 -6.39 -11.91 -14.82
C GLY A 342 -7.41 -12.32 -13.75
N THR A 343 -7.56 -11.51 -12.70
CA THR A 343 -8.54 -11.77 -11.62
C THR A 343 -9.97 -11.77 -12.14
N MET A 344 -10.36 -10.80 -12.99
CA MET A 344 -11.67 -10.78 -13.62
C MET A 344 -11.96 -12.09 -14.38
N THR A 345 -11.00 -12.52 -15.21
CA THR A 345 -11.15 -13.73 -16.05
C THR A 345 -11.26 -14.97 -15.18
N VAL A 346 -10.39 -15.12 -14.19
CA VAL A 346 -10.38 -16.27 -13.29
C VAL A 346 -11.65 -16.31 -12.42
N ILE A 347 -12.05 -15.19 -11.83
CA ILE A 347 -13.26 -15.10 -11.01
C ILE A 347 -14.51 -15.42 -11.85
N SER A 348 -14.61 -14.81 -13.03
CA SER A 348 -15.76 -15.02 -13.91
C SER A 348 -15.86 -16.49 -14.38
N LEU A 349 -14.71 -17.12 -14.69
CA LEU A 349 -14.66 -18.53 -15.09
C LEU A 349 -15.02 -19.44 -13.93
N LEU A 350 -14.45 -19.24 -12.76
CA LEU A 350 -14.69 -20.06 -11.57
C LEU A 350 -16.14 -19.96 -11.10
N VAL A 351 -16.58 -18.72 -10.88
CA VAL A 351 -17.93 -18.47 -10.36
C VAL A 351 -19.00 -18.83 -11.41
N GLY A 352 -18.68 -18.62 -12.70
CA GLY A 352 -19.56 -18.93 -13.82
C GLY A 352 -19.66 -20.41 -14.19
N LEU A 353 -18.64 -21.22 -13.85
CA LEU A 353 -18.53 -22.60 -14.34
C LEU A 353 -19.73 -23.47 -13.92
N ARG A 354 -20.16 -23.38 -12.67
CA ARG A 354 -21.30 -24.17 -12.16
C ARG A 354 -22.63 -23.73 -12.76
N PRO A 355 -23.02 -22.45 -12.71
CA PRO A 355 -24.23 -21.97 -13.37
C PRO A 355 -24.24 -22.28 -14.89
N TYR A 356 -23.10 -22.16 -15.55
CA TYR A 356 -22.92 -22.49 -16.94
C TYR A 356 -23.18 -23.99 -17.23
N ARG A 357 -22.63 -24.90 -16.41
CA ARG A 357 -22.87 -26.36 -16.53
C ARG A 357 -24.33 -26.70 -16.27
N LEU A 358 -24.97 -26.07 -15.30
CA LEU A 358 -26.39 -26.20 -15.01
C LEU A 358 -27.23 -25.79 -16.23
N LEU A 359 -26.84 -24.67 -16.87
CA LEU A 359 -27.51 -24.16 -18.07
C LEU A 359 -27.43 -25.13 -19.24
N LEU A 360 -26.25 -25.70 -19.50
CA LEU A 360 -26.08 -26.71 -20.55
C LEU A 360 -26.77 -28.05 -20.24
N ALA A 361 -26.88 -28.42 -18.98
CA ALA A 361 -27.54 -29.65 -18.51
C ALA A 361 -29.07 -29.52 -18.45
N THR A 362 -29.63 -28.33 -18.70
CA THR A 362 -31.10 -28.10 -18.67
C THR A 362 -31.79 -29.05 -19.63
N GLN A 363 -32.82 -29.74 -19.15
CA GLN A 363 -33.59 -30.71 -19.93
C GLN A 363 -34.69 -30.01 -20.75
N PRO A 364 -35.02 -30.47 -21.96
CA PRO A 364 -36.11 -29.93 -22.78
C PRO A 364 -37.49 -29.97 -22.07
N LEU A 365 -37.72 -31.00 -21.24
CA LEU A 365 -38.92 -31.17 -20.42
C LEU A 365 -39.24 -30.00 -19.49
N ARG A 366 -38.23 -29.12 -19.21
CA ARG A 366 -38.44 -27.95 -18.37
C ARG A 366 -39.41 -26.94 -18.97
N VAL A 367 -39.62 -26.94 -20.29
CA VAL A 367 -40.63 -26.11 -20.96
C VAL A 367 -42.04 -26.50 -20.48
N LEU A 368 -42.25 -27.78 -20.15
CA LEU A 368 -43.53 -28.34 -19.67
C LEU A 368 -43.62 -28.42 -18.14
N ARG A 369 -42.50 -28.55 -17.45
CA ARG A 369 -42.40 -28.67 -16.00
C ARG A 369 -41.24 -27.85 -15.44
N ASN A 370 -41.55 -26.76 -14.75
CA ASN A 370 -40.57 -25.85 -14.14
C ASN A 370 -39.78 -26.46 -12.96
N ASP A 371 -40.18 -27.63 -12.44
CA ASP A 371 -39.60 -28.24 -11.25
C ASP A 371 -38.39 -29.16 -11.54
N VAL A 372 -38.06 -29.39 -12.82
CA VAL A 372 -36.97 -30.30 -13.18
C VAL A 372 -35.62 -29.60 -13.01
N VAL A 373 -34.92 -29.90 -11.95
CA VAL A 373 -33.57 -29.39 -11.67
C VAL A 373 -32.54 -30.34 -12.28
N ALA A 374 -31.64 -29.81 -13.12
CA ALA A 374 -30.55 -30.60 -13.68
C ALA A 374 -29.59 -31.07 -12.56
N ASN A 375 -29.29 -32.38 -12.56
CA ASN A 375 -28.33 -32.95 -11.63
C ASN A 375 -26.89 -32.68 -12.12
N VAL A 376 -26.24 -31.72 -11.47
CA VAL A 376 -24.84 -31.33 -11.75
C VAL A 376 -24.08 -31.33 -10.43
N TRP A 377 -22.81 -31.43 -10.49
CA TRP A 377 -21.87 -31.45 -9.36
C TRP A 377 -22.47 -30.84 -8.08
N PRO A 378 -22.57 -31.61 -6.98
CA PRO A 378 -23.13 -31.12 -5.76
C PRO A 378 -22.31 -29.92 -5.24
N LEU A 379 -22.99 -28.94 -4.68
CA LEU A 379 -22.41 -27.70 -4.19
C LEU A 379 -21.24 -27.93 -3.24
N LYS A 380 -21.28 -29.03 -2.49
CA LYS A 380 -20.25 -29.44 -1.53
C LYS A 380 -18.84 -29.68 -2.13
N PHE A 381 -18.76 -30.04 -3.41
CA PHE A 381 -17.46 -30.20 -4.10
C PHE A 381 -17.02 -28.94 -4.85
N TYR A 382 -17.97 -28.11 -5.28
CA TYR A 382 -17.68 -26.90 -6.03
C TYR A 382 -17.22 -25.76 -5.13
N LEU A 383 -17.86 -25.57 -3.99
CA LEU A 383 -17.57 -24.48 -3.05
C LEU A 383 -16.12 -24.49 -2.57
N PRO A 384 -15.52 -25.62 -2.12
CA PRO A 384 -14.13 -25.64 -1.70
C PRO A 384 -13.16 -25.34 -2.83
N ILE A 385 -13.43 -25.77 -4.06
CA ILE A 385 -12.57 -25.46 -5.22
C ILE A 385 -12.54 -23.95 -5.47
N VAL A 386 -13.70 -23.31 -5.49
CA VAL A 386 -13.78 -21.84 -5.66
C VAL A 386 -13.07 -21.13 -4.51
N SER A 387 -13.28 -21.57 -3.27
CA SER A 387 -12.64 -20.99 -2.10
C SER A 387 -11.11 -21.10 -2.17
N VAL A 388 -10.59 -22.27 -2.53
CA VAL A 388 -9.13 -22.48 -2.65
C VAL A 388 -8.54 -21.56 -3.72
N VAL A 389 -9.17 -21.43 -4.88
CA VAL A 389 -8.61 -20.58 -5.94
C VAL A 389 -8.74 -19.10 -5.60
N VAL A 390 -9.82 -18.67 -4.93
CA VAL A 390 -9.93 -17.30 -4.41
C VAL A 390 -8.82 -17.03 -3.38
N VAL A 391 -8.59 -17.97 -2.46
CA VAL A 391 -7.49 -17.86 -1.48
C VAL A 391 -6.12 -17.79 -2.15
N LEU A 392 -5.87 -18.61 -3.18
CA LEU A 392 -4.62 -18.59 -3.94
C LEU A 392 -4.42 -17.25 -4.70
N LEU A 393 -5.49 -16.71 -5.29
CA LEU A 393 -5.45 -15.39 -5.92
C LEU A 393 -5.12 -14.30 -4.90
N LEU A 394 -5.77 -14.33 -3.74
CA LEU A 394 -5.53 -13.37 -2.67
C LEU A 394 -4.12 -13.51 -2.08
N ALA A 395 -3.65 -14.74 -1.89
CA ALA A 395 -2.28 -15.01 -1.42
C ALA A 395 -1.21 -14.54 -2.43
N GLY A 396 -1.49 -14.69 -3.72
CA GLY A 396 -0.61 -14.18 -4.79
C GLY A 396 -0.52 -12.64 -4.83
N LEU A 397 -1.62 -11.95 -4.46
CA LEU A 397 -1.64 -10.49 -4.37
C LEU A 397 -0.97 -9.95 -3.09
N MET A 398 -1.06 -10.68 -1.99
CA MET A 398 -0.73 -10.17 -0.64
C MET A 398 0.46 -10.87 0.02
N GLY A 399 1.15 -11.76 -0.67
CA GLY A 399 2.34 -12.43 -0.15
C GLY A 399 2.12 -13.31 1.09
N GLY A 400 0.88 -13.77 1.36
CA GLY A 400 0.60 -14.70 2.47
C GLY A 400 0.61 -14.08 3.87
N SER A 401 0.38 -12.78 3.99
CA SER A 401 0.36 -12.06 5.27
C SER A 401 -0.63 -12.64 6.28
N MET A 402 -0.33 -12.55 7.59
CA MET A 402 -1.23 -13.00 8.67
C MET A 402 -2.60 -12.30 8.60
N LEU A 403 -2.62 -11.08 8.12
CA LEU A 403 -3.83 -10.26 7.95
C LEU A 403 -4.80 -10.88 6.93
N LEU A 404 -4.28 -11.48 5.84
CA LEU A 404 -5.07 -12.26 4.88
C LEU A 404 -5.86 -13.38 5.56
N TRP A 405 -5.17 -14.18 6.38
CA TRP A 405 -5.79 -15.32 7.06
C TRP A 405 -6.83 -14.87 8.08
N ALA A 406 -6.59 -13.77 8.80
CA ALA A 406 -7.55 -13.20 9.74
C ALA A 406 -8.84 -12.74 9.05
N VAL A 407 -8.74 -12.03 7.92
CA VAL A 407 -9.90 -11.56 7.15
C VAL A 407 -10.67 -12.73 6.52
N LEU A 408 -9.97 -13.70 5.97
CA LEU A 408 -10.61 -14.91 5.42
C LEU A 408 -11.33 -15.71 6.50
N ALA A 409 -10.72 -15.91 7.66
CA ALA A 409 -11.35 -16.56 8.80
C ALA A 409 -12.60 -15.79 9.26
N GLY A 410 -12.51 -14.47 9.38
CA GLY A 410 -13.64 -13.60 9.69
C GLY A 410 -14.78 -13.71 8.68
N ALA A 411 -14.45 -13.73 7.38
CA ALA A 411 -15.45 -13.90 6.32
C ALA A 411 -16.15 -15.28 6.39
N VAL A 412 -15.40 -16.34 6.68
CA VAL A 412 -15.98 -17.70 6.86
C VAL A 412 -16.89 -17.75 8.10
N VAL A 413 -16.42 -17.22 9.24
CA VAL A 413 -17.21 -17.15 10.47
C VAL A 413 -18.50 -16.38 10.25
N LEU A 414 -18.43 -15.24 9.57
CA LEU A 414 -19.63 -14.46 9.25
C LEU A 414 -20.57 -15.21 8.32
N ALA A 415 -20.07 -15.84 7.26
CA ALA A 415 -20.90 -16.61 6.34
C ALA A 415 -21.64 -17.74 7.08
N LEU A 416 -20.97 -18.40 8.02
CA LEU A 416 -21.60 -19.41 8.90
C LEU A 416 -22.67 -18.80 9.82
N LEU A 417 -22.36 -17.68 10.48
CA LEU A 417 -23.31 -16.96 11.33
C LEU A 417 -24.54 -16.52 10.54
N CYS A 418 -24.36 -15.89 9.38
CA CYS A 418 -25.45 -15.48 8.50
C CYS A 418 -26.25 -16.68 7.99
N GLY A 419 -25.60 -17.80 7.70
CA GLY A 419 -26.24 -19.05 7.33
C GLY A 419 -27.15 -19.60 8.45
N VAL A 420 -26.64 -19.67 9.69
CA VAL A 420 -27.37 -20.11 10.87
C VAL A 420 -28.52 -19.16 11.20
N LEU A 421 -28.25 -17.85 11.26
CA LEU A 421 -29.30 -16.85 11.53
C LEU A 421 -30.36 -16.83 10.44
N GLY A 422 -30.00 -16.92 9.19
CA GLY A 422 -30.91 -17.01 8.07
C GLY A 422 -31.76 -18.27 8.10
N TRP A 423 -31.18 -19.42 8.46
CA TRP A 423 -31.92 -20.67 8.65
C TRP A 423 -32.87 -20.56 9.82
N MET A 424 -32.44 -20.00 10.95
CA MET A 424 -33.28 -19.75 12.12
C MET A 424 -34.44 -18.82 11.77
N LEU A 425 -34.18 -17.71 11.05
CA LEU A 425 -35.23 -16.79 10.59
C LEU A 425 -36.23 -17.46 9.69
N LEU A 426 -35.80 -18.26 8.71
CA LEU A 426 -36.71 -19.03 7.84
C LEU A 426 -37.55 -20.02 8.64
N ASN A 427 -36.99 -20.63 9.68
CA ASN A 427 -37.73 -21.57 10.54
C ASN A 427 -38.77 -20.86 11.40
N VAL A 428 -38.46 -19.66 11.91
CA VAL A 428 -39.42 -18.79 12.61
C VAL A 428 -40.55 -18.36 11.67
N LEU A 429 -40.18 -17.89 10.46
CA LEU A 429 -41.17 -17.50 9.43
C LEU A 429 -42.08 -18.63 9.00
N ARG A 430 -41.63 -19.89 9.01
CA ARG A 430 -42.49 -21.08 8.78
C ARG A 430 -43.57 -21.28 9.84
N ARG A 431 -43.27 -20.86 11.08
CA ARG A 431 -44.19 -21.04 12.22
C ARG A 431 -45.17 -19.87 12.40
N MET A 432 -44.88 -18.71 11.75
CA MET A 432 -45.72 -17.51 11.87
C MET A 432 -46.99 -17.61 11.00
N THR A 433 -48.13 -17.41 11.60
CA THR A 433 -49.41 -17.25 10.90
C THR A 433 -49.62 -15.80 10.51
N LEU A 434 -49.32 -15.47 9.26
CA LEU A 434 -49.44 -14.11 8.72
C LEU A 434 -50.86 -13.81 8.31
N LYS A 435 -51.46 -12.75 8.87
CA LYS A 435 -52.83 -12.32 8.59
C LYS A 435 -53.02 -11.62 7.25
N SER A 436 -51.96 -10.96 6.71
CA SER A 436 -52.06 -10.25 5.45
C SER A 436 -51.69 -11.12 4.26
N LEU A 437 -52.51 -11.13 3.22
CA LEU A 437 -52.33 -11.92 1.99
C LEU A 437 -50.99 -11.62 1.28
N PRO A 438 -50.58 -10.33 1.05
CA PRO A 438 -49.32 -10.04 0.37
C PRO A 438 -48.10 -10.52 1.14
N LEU A 439 -48.06 -10.39 2.46
CA LEU A 439 -46.95 -10.90 3.30
C LEU A 439 -46.90 -12.44 3.28
N ARG A 440 -48.03 -13.10 3.32
CA ARG A 440 -48.12 -14.57 3.21
C ARG A 440 -47.59 -15.07 1.87
N LEU A 441 -47.92 -14.40 0.76
CA LEU A 441 -47.37 -14.72 -0.56
C LEU A 441 -45.87 -14.49 -0.65
N ALA A 442 -45.37 -13.36 -0.14
CA ALA A 442 -43.95 -13.05 -0.10
C ALA A 442 -43.15 -14.10 0.70
N VAL A 443 -43.60 -14.41 1.92
CA VAL A 443 -42.96 -15.42 2.78
C VAL A 443 -43.05 -16.81 2.16
N SER A 444 -44.19 -17.19 1.58
CA SER A 444 -44.31 -18.50 0.90
C SER A 444 -43.31 -18.62 -0.27
N ARG A 445 -43.04 -17.55 -0.98
CA ARG A 445 -42.02 -17.50 -2.07
C ARG A 445 -40.61 -17.69 -1.52
N LEU A 446 -40.25 -17.03 -0.42
CA LEU A 446 -38.97 -17.20 0.25
C LEU A 446 -38.77 -18.63 0.77
N LEU A 447 -39.83 -19.23 1.35
CA LEU A 447 -39.77 -20.57 1.90
C LEU A 447 -39.77 -21.69 0.85
N ARG A 448 -40.21 -21.43 -0.38
CA ARG A 448 -40.16 -22.41 -1.48
C ARG A 448 -38.75 -22.71 -1.98
N GLN A 449 -37.81 -21.73 -1.85
CA GLN A 449 -36.43 -21.89 -2.29
C GLN A 449 -35.43 -21.49 -1.19
N PRO A 450 -35.36 -22.21 -0.05
CA PRO A 450 -34.61 -21.79 1.12
C PRO A 450 -33.14 -21.63 0.86
N TRP A 451 -32.51 -22.52 0.09
CA TRP A 451 -31.08 -22.44 -0.26
C TRP A 451 -30.74 -21.24 -1.12
N SER A 452 -31.63 -20.85 -2.04
CA SER A 452 -31.46 -19.65 -2.84
C SER A 452 -31.55 -18.37 -2.00
N THR A 453 -32.52 -18.33 -1.11
CA THR A 453 -32.74 -17.21 -0.18
C THR A 453 -31.57 -17.07 0.79
N LEU A 454 -31.09 -18.19 1.38
CA LEU A 454 -29.92 -18.19 2.24
C LEU A 454 -28.66 -17.71 1.53
N SER A 455 -28.41 -18.18 0.29
CA SER A 455 -27.23 -17.75 -0.46
C SER A 455 -27.26 -16.26 -0.82
N GLN A 456 -28.43 -15.70 -1.15
CA GLN A 456 -28.59 -14.27 -1.40
C GLN A 456 -28.41 -13.46 -0.11
N LEU A 457 -29.04 -13.90 0.99
CA LEU A 457 -28.90 -13.26 2.29
C LEU A 457 -27.43 -13.22 2.74
N SER A 458 -26.72 -14.36 2.62
CA SER A 458 -25.30 -14.44 2.95
C SER A 458 -24.43 -13.53 2.08
N ALA A 459 -24.71 -13.43 0.78
CA ALA A 459 -23.99 -12.54 -0.13
C ALA A 459 -24.21 -11.06 0.22
N PHE A 460 -25.44 -10.64 0.51
CA PHE A 460 -25.74 -9.28 0.95
C PHE A 460 -25.11 -8.98 2.32
N SER A 461 -25.23 -9.89 3.28
CA SER A 461 -24.63 -9.72 4.61
C SER A 461 -23.11 -9.58 4.52
N LEU A 462 -22.46 -10.40 3.70
CA LEU A 462 -21.03 -10.28 3.45
C LEU A 462 -20.67 -8.91 2.85
N SER A 463 -21.45 -8.45 1.85
CA SER A 463 -21.23 -7.15 1.23
C SER A 463 -21.39 -5.99 2.21
N PHE A 464 -22.42 -6.03 3.06
CA PHE A 464 -22.64 -5.01 4.11
C PHE A 464 -21.56 -5.06 5.18
N MET A 465 -21.12 -6.27 5.60
CA MET A 465 -20.00 -6.38 6.54
C MET A 465 -18.72 -5.77 5.98
N LEU A 466 -18.38 -6.09 4.73
CA LEU A 466 -17.19 -5.57 4.09
C LEU A 466 -17.26 -4.03 3.98
N LEU A 467 -18.44 -3.50 3.64
CA LEU A 467 -18.69 -2.06 3.63
C LEU A 467 -18.53 -1.44 5.03
N ALA A 468 -19.15 -2.05 6.04
CA ALA A 468 -19.04 -1.60 7.43
C ALA A 468 -17.59 -1.64 7.94
N LEU A 469 -16.86 -2.71 7.64
CA LEU A 469 -15.44 -2.83 7.99
C LEU A 469 -14.61 -1.71 7.36
N LEU A 470 -14.88 -1.39 6.09
CA LEU A 470 -14.20 -0.31 5.37
C LEU A 470 -14.50 1.07 5.99
N LEU A 471 -15.75 1.30 6.41
CA LEU A 471 -16.14 2.54 7.10
C LEU A 471 -15.51 2.65 8.49
N VAL A 472 -15.45 1.57 9.25
CA VAL A 472 -14.80 1.55 10.58
C VAL A 472 -13.31 1.81 10.46
N LEU A 473 -12.64 1.14 9.50
CA LEU A 473 -11.21 1.37 9.23
C LEU A 473 -10.92 2.82 8.83
N ARG A 474 -11.78 3.39 7.97
CA ARG A 474 -11.67 4.81 7.59
C ARG A 474 -11.78 5.72 8.82
N GLY A 475 -12.76 5.48 9.70
CA GLY A 475 -12.97 6.26 10.92
C GLY A 475 -11.77 6.15 11.87
N ASP A 476 -11.36 4.93 12.20
CA ASP A 476 -10.24 4.68 13.10
C ASP A 476 -8.90 5.27 12.59
N LEU A 477 -8.68 5.22 11.26
CA LEU A 477 -7.49 5.81 10.64
C LEU A 477 -7.51 7.35 10.75
N LEU A 478 -8.65 7.98 10.46
CA LEU A 478 -8.79 9.44 10.55
C LEU A 478 -8.67 9.94 11.99
N ASP A 479 -9.32 9.25 12.93
CA ASP A 479 -9.28 9.60 14.35
C ASP A 479 -7.85 9.46 14.91
N ARG A 480 -7.14 8.39 14.58
CA ARG A 480 -5.75 8.22 15.00
C ARG A 480 -4.81 9.25 14.35
N TRP A 481 -5.08 9.63 13.11
CA TRP A 481 -4.28 10.65 12.43
C TRP A 481 -4.48 12.02 13.05
N GLN A 482 -5.72 12.37 13.42
CA GLN A 482 -6.05 13.61 14.14
C GLN A 482 -5.48 13.60 15.56
N GLN A 483 -5.45 12.44 16.24
CA GLN A 483 -4.86 12.30 17.58
C GLN A 483 -3.34 12.36 17.59
N GLN A 484 -2.66 12.07 16.47
CA GLN A 484 -1.20 12.21 16.36
C GLN A 484 -0.74 13.69 16.33
N LEU A 485 -1.63 14.59 15.95
CA LEU A 485 -1.43 16.04 16.01
C LEU A 485 -2.55 16.63 16.88
N PRO A 486 -2.45 16.61 18.23
CA PRO A 486 -3.40 17.30 19.06
C PRO A 486 -3.52 18.77 18.60
N PRO A 487 -4.72 19.35 18.56
CA PRO A 487 -4.90 20.76 18.16
C PRO A 487 -4.07 21.74 18.99
N GLU A 488 -3.63 21.30 20.17
CA GLU A 488 -2.77 22.03 21.10
C GLU A 488 -1.29 21.62 21.02
N SER A 489 -0.88 20.85 20.00
CA SER A 489 0.54 20.52 19.83
C SER A 489 1.33 21.81 19.61
N PRO A 490 2.39 22.04 20.39
CA PRO A 490 3.21 23.24 20.21
C PRO A 490 3.85 23.20 18.82
N ASN A 491 3.62 24.27 18.05
CA ASN A 491 4.20 24.41 16.70
C ASN A 491 5.67 24.82 16.75
N TYR A 492 6.13 25.30 17.91
CA TYR A 492 7.50 25.74 18.14
C TYR A 492 8.01 25.18 19.46
N PHE A 493 9.25 24.71 19.45
CA PHE A 493 9.94 24.24 20.65
C PHE A 493 11.10 25.18 20.95
N LEU A 494 11.09 25.76 22.13
CA LEU A 494 12.21 26.54 22.65
C LEU A 494 13.07 25.61 23.51
N ILE A 495 14.32 25.41 23.09
CA ILE A 495 15.25 24.45 23.71
C ILE A 495 16.45 25.21 24.27
N ASN A 496 17.01 24.72 25.34
CA ASN A 496 18.24 25.25 25.95
C ASN A 496 18.06 26.66 26.57
N ILE A 497 16.93 26.87 27.25
CA ILE A 497 16.65 28.10 27.98
C ILE A 497 17.35 28.02 29.35
N ALA A 498 18.29 28.91 29.62
CA ALA A 498 18.92 29.01 30.92
C ALA A 498 17.87 29.45 31.98
N THR A 499 18.03 28.98 33.22
CA THR A 499 17.07 29.26 34.31
C THR A 499 16.80 30.77 34.51
N GLU A 500 17.82 31.58 34.25
CA GLU A 500 17.76 33.05 34.33
C GLU A 500 16.94 33.71 33.20
N GLN A 501 16.84 33.01 32.04
CA GLN A 501 16.10 33.50 30.87
C GLN A 501 14.62 33.13 30.89
N VAL A 502 14.20 32.22 31.78
CA VAL A 502 12.80 31.74 31.83
C VAL A 502 11.81 32.88 32.18
N ALA A 503 12.15 33.70 33.14
CA ALA A 503 11.26 34.80 33.56
C ALA A 503 11.09 35.89 32.47
N PRO A 504 12.18 36.42 31.85
CA PRO A 504 12.04 37.41 30.78
C PRO A 504 11.37 36.81 29.51
N LEU A 505 11.62 35.52 29.20
CA LEU A 505 10.99 34.85 28.08
C LEU A 505 9.46 34.67 28.28
N LYS A 506 9.02 34.28 29.49
CA LYS A 506 7.60 34.21 29.82
C LYS A 506 6.90 35.58 29.73
N ALA A 507 7.56 36.65 30.17
CA ALA A 507 7.04 38.01 30.03
C ALA A 507 6.90 38.41 28.55
N PHE A 508 7.91 38.11 27.72
CA PHE A 508 7.88 38.36 26.28
C PHE A 508 6.76 37.57 25.57
N LEU A 509 6.59 36.28 25.88
CA LEU A 509 5.52 35.46 25.29
C LEU A 509 4.15 35.95 25.69
N ALA A 510 3.96 36.38 26.96
CA ALA A 510 2.71 36.95 27.46
C ALA A 510 2.37 38.29 26.79
N GLU A 511 3.37 39.15 26.57
CA GLU A 511 3.20 40.44 25.87
C GLU A 511 2.75 40.23 24.40
N HIS A 512 3.23 39.15 23.75
CA HIS A 512 2.89 38.83 22.37
C HIS A 512 1.71 37.86 22.25
N GLN A 513 0.96 37.60 23.34
CA GLN A 513 -0.21 36.70 23.39
C GLN A 513 0.10 35.25 22.90
N ILE A 514 1.33 34.80 23.05
CA ILE A 514 1.74 33.43 22.75
C ILE A 514 1.59 32.60 24.03
N VAL A 515 0.71 31.62 24.01
CA VAL A 515 0.52 30.70 25.13
C VAL A 515 1.60 29.61 25.07
N PRO A 516 2.49 29.50 26.09
CA PRO A 516 3.57 28.50 26.10
C PRO A 516 3.06 27.10 26.44
#